data_2c3bccd679225178540ec88f4492ad23
#
_entry.id   2c3bccd679225178540ec88f4492ad23
#
_cell.length_a   1.000
_cell.length_b   1.000
_cell.length_c   1.000
_cell.angle_alpha   90.00
_cell.angle_beta   90.00
_cell.angle_gamma   90.00
#
_symmetry.space_group_name_H-M   'P 1'
#
loop_
_entity.id
_entity.type
_entity.pdbx_description
1 polymer ?
#
loop_
_entity_poly.entity_id
_entity_poly.type
_entity_poly.pdbx_seq_one_letter_code
_entity_poly.pdbx_strand_id
1 'polypeptide(L)'
;MREEAEVIVVGAGPSGLSVGACLRSRGISFEILERSAEVGSSWRNHYERLHLHTMQRFSALPGMPWPAGTPTYPSRAQMVSYLDAYASAFDLSPRFGEDVRSARRVDGGFVLRTSENEFHTRGLVVATGYNRVPNIPTWPGEASFGGPILHSSRYKNGDPWRGKRVLVVGAGNSGAEIALDLWEHGAKPALSVRGPVHVIPRDLTGVPSQISSLFLFSRLPPKVADAISLFALDRMLGDLTPYGFTRPKLGPISQVLVEKRIPLIDVGTLELVKQGQIDVVKDVRSFGPGEVQFVDGTARPFDAVVLATGYRTGISDYFEDAEGWLDERGYPRYFGEPVPGAPGLFFIGFRNPLTGALHDIAIEAQRVADHLAGEKH
;
A
#
# COMPACT_ATOMS: atom_id res chain seq x y z
N MET A 1 -20.50 -11.37 -22.80
CA MET A 1 -20.37 -12.78 -23.34
C MET A 1 -19.97 -13.70 -22.19
N ARG A 2 -20.30 -15.01 -22.29
CA ARG A 2 -19.82 -16.01 -21.32
C ARG A 2 -18.49 -16.57 -21.79
N GLU A 3 -17.49 -16.54 -20.92
CA GLU A 3 -16.14 -17.00 -21.22
C GLU A 3 -15.65 -17.96 -20.14
N GLU A 4 -14.81 -18.93 -20.51
CA GLU A 4 -14.26 -19.93 -19.59
C GLU A 4 -12.72 -19.84 -19.59
N ALA A 5 -12.14 -19.81 -18.40
CA ALA A 5 -10.70 -19.84 -18.19
C ALA A 5 -10.35 -20.81 -17.05
N GLU A 6 -9.22 -21.51 -17.16
CA GLU A 6 -8.76 -22.43 -16.10
C GLU A 6 -8.50 -21.65 -14.80
N VAL A 7 -7.75 -20.56 -14.91
CA VAL A 7 -7.45 -19.64 -13.79
C VAL A 7 -7.71 -18.20 -14.19
N ILE A 8 -8.36 -17.45 -13.33
CA ILE A 8 -8.50 -15.99 -13.48
C ILE A 8 -7.72 -15.29 -12.38
N VAL A 9 -6.90 -14.31 -12.77
CA VAL A 9 -6.18 -13.41 -11.89
C VAL A 9 -6.82 -12.02 -11.99
N VAL A 10 -7.29 -11.46 -10.88
CA VAL A 10 -7.93 -10.14 -10.85
C VAL A 10 -6.93 -9.08 -10.40
N GLY A 11 -6.50 -8.23 -11.33
CA GLY A 11 -5.55 -7.14 -11.16
C GLY A 11 -4.21 -7.39 -11.84
N ALA A 12 -3.72 -6.42 -12.61
CA ALA A 12 -2.41 -6.43 -13.30
C ALA A 12 -1.36 -5.54 -12.60
N GLY A 13 -1.40 -5.51 -11.26
CA GLY A 13 -0.35 -4.95 -10.42
C GLY A 13 0.80 -5.95 -10.20
N PRO A 14 1.78 -5.62 -9.34
CA PRO A 14 2.92 -6.51 -9.04
C PRO A 14 2.49 -7.93 -8.66
N SER A 15 1.43 -8.06 -7.89
CA SER A 15 0.89 -9.37 -7.44
C SER A 15 0.35 -10.21 -8.59
N GLY A 16 -0.52 -9.63 -9.41
CA GLY A 16 -1.13 -10.37 -10.53
C GLY A 16 -0.13 -10.72 -11.62
N LEU A 17 0.80 -9.80 -11.94
CA LEU A 17 1.88 -10.07 -12.88
C LEU A 17 2.80 -11.18 -12.36
N SER A 18 3.15 -11.16 -11.07
CA SER A 18 3.96 -12.23 -10.46
C SER A 18 3.29 -13.60 -10.56
N VAL A 19 1.99 -13.67 -10.25
CA VAL A 19 1.22 -14.93 -10.39
C VAL A 19 1.18 -15.35 -11.85
N GLY A 20 0.88 -14.44 -12.77
CA GLY A 20 0.84 -14.75 -14.21
C GLY A 20 2.16 -15.33 -14.71
N ALA A 21 3.31 -14.75 -14.33
CA ALA A 21 4.63 -15.28 -14.69
C ALA A 21 4.87 -16.67 -14.10
N CYS A 22 4.48 -16.90 -12.83
CA CYS A 22 4.62 -18.20 -12.18
C CYS A 22 3.69 -19.26 -12.78
N LEU A 23 2.46 -18.93 -13.17
CA LEU A 23 1.53 -19.83 -13.86
C LEU A 23 2.06 -20.19 -15.26
N ARG A 24 2.54 -19.20 -16.01
CA ARG A 24 3.12 -19.42 -17.34
C ARG A 24 4.31 -20.37 -17.27
N SER A 25 5.20 -20.21 -16.30
CA SER A 25 6.35 -21.10 -16.14
C SER A 25 5.98 -22.55 -15.82
N ARG A 26 4.75 -22.81 -15.34
CA ARG A 26 4.20 -24.14 -15.04
C ARG A 26 3.25 -24.67 -16.13
N GLY A 27 3.08 -23.92 -17.23
CA GLY A 27 2.19 -24.30 -18.33
C GLY A 27 0.71 -24.31 -17.95
N ILE A 28 0.31 -23.53 -16.95
CA ILE A 28 -1.09 -23.36 -16.54
C ILE A 28 -1.72 -22.26 -17.38
N SER A 29 -2.90 -22.52 -17.94
CA SER A 29 -3.66 -21.54 -18.70
C SER A 29 -4.35 -20.56 -17.75
N PHE A 30 -4.26 -19.25 -18.04
CA PHE A 30 -4.87 -18.21 -17.20
C PHE A 30 -5.22 -16.97 -18.00
N GLU A 31 -6.10 -16.17 -17.43
CA GLU A 31 -6.38 -14.80 -17.86
C GLU A 31 -6.15 -13.82 -16.71
N ILE A 32 -5.62 -12.63 -17.03
CA ILE A 32 -5.50 -11.51 -16.07
C ILE A 32 -6.53 -10.47 -16.44
N LEU A 33 -7.45 -10.16 -15.53
CA LEU A 33 -8.45 -9.09 -15.70
C LEU A 33 -7.97 -7.82 -15.00
N GLU A 34 -7.89 -6.71 -15.74
CA GLU A 34 -7.47 -5.42 -15.20
C GLU A 34 -8.47 -4.33 -15.57
N ARG A 35 -8.92 -3.57 -14.58
CA ARG A 35 -9.91 -2.50 -14.79
C ARG A 35 -9.37 -1.27 -15.52
N SER A 36 -8.08 -1.00 -15.44
CA SER A 36 -7.43 0.13 -16.12
C SER A 36 -7.00 -0.23 -17.54
N ALA A 37 -6.39 0.73 -18.25
CA ALA A 37 -5.88 0.54 -19.60
C ALA A 37 -4.42 0.06 -19.65
N GLU A 38 -3.76 -0.10 -18.49
CA GLU A 38 -2.33 -0.37 -18.41
C GLU A 38 -1.98 -1.22 -17.19
N VAL A 39 -0.87 -1.96 -17.25
CA VAL A 39 -0.33 -2.68 -16.10
C VAL A 39 0.18 -1.71 -15.03
N GLY A 40 0.16 -2.15 -13.77
CA GLY A 40 0.71 -1.36 -12.68
C GLY A 40 -0.01 -0.04 -12.41
N SER A 41 -1.30 0.07 -12.72
CA SER A 41 -2.10 1.30 -12.65
C SER A 41 -2.03 2.00 -11.29
N SER A 42 -1.97 1.27 -10.18
CA SER A 42 -1.81 1.85 -8.86
C SER A 42 -0.49 2.61 -8.71
N TRP A 43 0.61 2.08 -9.25
CA TRP A 43 1.91 2.74 -9.26
C TRP A 43 1.94 3.97 -10.16
N ARG A 44 1.35 3.90 -11.35
CA ARG A 44 1.23 5.04 -12.27
C ARG A 44 0.45 6.19 -11.65
N ASN A 45 -0.54 5.88 -10.83
CA ASN A 45 -1.40 6.86 -10.20
C ASN A 45 -0.88 7.44 -8.88
N HIS A 46 0.17 6.90 -8.30
CA HIS A 46 0.81 7.46 -7.12
C HIS A 46 1.50 8.82 -7.40
N TYR A 47 1.82 9.55 -6.33
CA TYR A 47 2.58 10.80 -6.40
C TYR A 47 4.01 10.56 -6.93
N GLU A 48 4.56 11.60 -7.58
CA GLU A 48 5.78 11.48 -8.38
C GLU A 48 7.03 11.22 -7.53
N ARG A 49 7.07 11.78 -6.33
CA ARG A 49 8.17 11.61 -5.38
C ARG A 49 8.30 10.20 -4.82
N LEU A 50 7.28 9.35 -4.97
CA LEU A 50 7.28 8.02 -4.37
C LEU A 50 8.50 7.19 -4.79
N HIS A 51 9.20 6.66 -3.79
CA HIS A 51 10.24 5.64 -3.94
C HIS A 51 9.88 4.41 -3.12
N LEU A 52 10.41 3.26 -3.49
CA LEU A 52 10.33 2.09 -2.62
C LEU A 52 11.02 2.39 -1.28
N HIS A 53 10.41 1.99 -0.17
CA HIS A 53 11.05 2.01 1.14
C HIS A 53 11.93 0.77 1.37
N THR A 54 11.90 -0.16 0.43
CA THR A 54 12.63 -1.43 0.45
C THR A 54 13.67 -1.47 -0.65
N MET A 55 14.78 -2.18 -0.36
CA MET A 55 15.88 -2.29 -1.30
C MET A 55 15.48 -3.05 -2.55
N GLN A 56 15.94 -2.58 -3.73
CA GLN A 56 15.65 -3.21 -5.02
C GLN A 56 16.01 -4.71 -5.04
N ARG A 57 17.13 -5.11 -4.44
CA ARG A 57 17.58 -6.52 -4.42
C ARG A 57 16.65 -7.48 -3.69
N PHE A 58 15.79 -6.98 -2.77
CA PHE A 58 14.77 -7.75 -2.06
C PHE A 58 13.36 -7.46 -2.56
N SER A 59 13.23 -6.68 -3.60
CA SER A 59 11.95 -6.22 -4.17
C SER A 59 11.77 -6.64 -5.63
N ALA A 60 12.59 -7.58 -6.10
CA ALA A 60 12.44 -8.16 -7.43
C ALA A 60 11.25 -9.13 -7.46
N LEU A 61 10.54 -9.14 -8.57
CA LEU A 61 9.47 -10.10 -8.86
C LEU A 61 10.06 -11.43 -9.35
N PRO A 62 9.32 -12.55 -9.27
CA PRO A 62 9.81 -13.87 -9.65
C PRO A 62 10.40 -13.90 -11.07
N GLY A 63 11.61 -14.47 -11.20
CA GLY A 63 12.24 -14.72 -12.49
C GLY A 63 12.88 -13.52 -13.17
N MET A 64 12.75 -12.28 -12.65
CA MET A 64 13.35 -11.10 -13.27
C MET A 64 13.95 -10.15 -12.23
N PRO A 65 15.29 -10.04 -12.14
CA PRO A 65 15.93 -9.06 -11.29
C PRO A 65 15.70 -7.64 -11.80
N TRP A 66 15.94 -6.64 -10.96
CA TRP A 66 16.00 -5.26 -11.39
C TRP A 66 17.14 -5.02 -12.38
N PRO A 67 16.99 -4.09 -13.34
CA PRO A 67 18.06 -3.72 -14.26
C PRO A 67 19.33 -3.27 -13.52
N ALA A 68 20.49 -3.56 -14.11
CA ALA A 68 21.77 -3.10 -13.58
C ALA A 68 21.79 -1.57 -13.46
N GLY A 69 22.36 -1.06 -12.38
CA GLY A 69 22.40 0.39 -12.11
C GLY A 69 21.13 0.95 -11.46
N THR A 70 20.11 0.14 -11.19
CA THR A 70 18.94 0.59 -10.42
C THR A 70 19.37 1.05 -9.01
N PRO A 71 18.94 2.24 -8.53
CA PRO A 71 19.24 2.70 -7.18
C PRO A 71 18.75 1.74 -6.09
N THR A 72 19.34 1.84 -4.90
CA THR A 72 18.92 1.03 -3.72
C THR A 72 17.41 1.10 -3.49
N TYR A 73 16.82 2.27 -3.64
CA TYR A 73 15.40 2.53 -3.50
C TYR A 73 14.84 3.04 -4.85
N PRO A 74 14.28 2.16 -5.68
CA PRO A 74 13.74 2.56 -6.97
C PRO A 74 12.61 3.58 -6.84
N SER A 75 12.58 4.54 -7.75
CA SER A 75 11.50 5.51 -7.86
C SER A 75 10.21 4.89 -8.41
N ARG A 76 9.09 5.61 -8.25
CA ARG A 76 7.81 5.26 -8.89
C ARG A 76 7.96 5.03 -10.38
N ALA A 77 8.67 5.92 -11.09
CA ALA A 77 8.88 5.79 -12.53
C ALA A 77 9.66 4.52 -12.89
N GLN A 78 10.71 4.20 -12.13
CA GLN A 78 11.47 2.96 -12.33
C GLN A 78 10.61 1.72 -12.04
N MET A 79 9.74 1.78 -11.01
CA MET A 79 8.81 0.67 -10.73
C MET A 79 7.81 0.47 -11.87
N VAL A 80 7.27 1.55 -12.43
CA VAL A 80 6.37 1.49 -13.60
C VAL A 80 7.09 0.83 -14.78
N SER A 81 8.29 1.33 -15.14
CA SER A 81 9.08 0.74 -16.24
C SER A 81 9.43 -0.73 -16.00
N TYR A 82 9.72 -1.09 -14.75
CA TYR A 82 10.01 -2.48 -14.37
C TYR A 82 8.78 -3.37 -14.56
N LEU A 83 7.57 -2.92 -14.21
CA LEU A 83 6.33 -3.69 -14.41
C LEU A 83 5.99 -3.86 -15.89
N ASP A 84 6.21 -2.82 -16.73
CA ASP A 84 6.04 -2.93 -18.19
C ASP A 84 7.02 -3.94 -18.79
N ALA A 85 8.29 -3.86 -18.41
CA ALA A 85 9.31 -4.80 -18.86
C ALA A 85 9.01 -6.23 -18.38
N TYR A 86 8.51 -6.37 -17.15
CA TYR A 86 8.12 -7.66 -16.57
C TYR A 86 6.96 -8.30 -17.34
N ALA A 87 5.91 -7.53 -17.63
CA ALA A 87 4.79 -8.03 -18.42
C ALA A 87 5.24 -8.49 -19.80
N SER A 88 6.11 -7.72 -20.46
CA SER A 88 6.67 -8.08 -21.77
C SER A 88 7.58 -9.31 -21.71
N ALA A 89 8.47 -9.40 -20.72
CA ALA A 89 9.42 -10.51 -20.60
C ALA A 89 8.76 -11.87 -20.38
N PHE A 90 7.59 -11.88 -19.70
CA PHE A 90 6.81 -13.09 -19.46
C PHE A 90 5.61 -13.24 -20.39
N ASP A 91 5.52 -12.42 -21.46
CA ASP A 91 4.42 -12.45 -22.42
C ASP A 91 3.03 -12.41 -21.73
N LEU A 92 2.88 -11.52 -20.74
CA LEU A 92 1.62 -11.34 -20.01
C LEU A 92 0.76 -10.33 -20.76
N SER A 93 -0.43 -10.76 -21.14
CA SER A 93 -1.39 -9.94 -21.89
C SER A 93 -2.68 -9.75 -21.08
N PRO A 94 -2.72 -8.81 -20.10
CA PRO A 94 -3.93 -8.56 -19.35
C PRO A 94 -5.08 -8.08 -20.24
N ARG A 95 -6.30 -8.50 -19.92
CA ARG A 95 -7.51 -7.94 -20.52
C ARG A 95 -7.82 -6.65 -19.78
N PHE A 96 -7.59 -5.54 -20.45
CA PHE A 96 -7.82 -4.20 -19.91
C PHE A 96 -9.29 -3.79 -20.02
N GLY A 97 -9.73 -2.88 -19.14
CA GLY A 97 -11.12 -2.42 -19.09
C GLY A 97 -12.09 -3.37 -18.36
N GLU A 98 -11.58 -4.51 -17.86
CA GLU A 98 -12.38 -5.51 -17.15
C GLU A 98 -12.46 -5.19 -15.64
N ASP A 99 -13.36 -4.27 -15.28
CA ASP A 99 -13.65 -3.97 -13.87
C ASP A 99 -14.60 -5.02 -13.28
N VAL A 100 -14.06 -5.94 -12.49
CA VAL A 100 -14.83 -6.98 -11.80
C VAL A 100 -15.77 -6.34 -10.77
N ARG A 101 -17.05 -6.41 -11.02
CA ARG A 101 -18.14 -5.82 -10.22
C ARG A 101 -18.83 -6.82 -9.32
N SER A 102 -18.81 -8.10 -9.69
CA SER A 102 -19.21 -9.18 -8.79
C SER A 102 -18.36 -10.41 -9.01
N ALA A 103 -18.10 -11.13 -7.94
CA ALA A 103 -17.49 -12.43 -7.93
C ALA A 103 -18.25 -13.30 -6.93
N ARG A 104 -18.58 -14.52 -7.29
CA ARG A 104 -19.25 -15.47 -6.40
C ARG A 104 -18.77 -16.88 -6.62
N ARG A 105 -18.83 -17.68 -5.59
CA ARG A 105 -18.56 -19.10 -5.67
C ARG A 105 -19.77 -19.83 -6.28
N VAL A 106 -19.49 -20.84 -7.08
CA VAL A 106 -20.47 -21.78 -7.66
C VAL A 106 -19.95 -23.20 -7.52
N ASP A 107 -20.78 -24.19 -7.85
CA ASP A 107 -20.32 -25.58 -7.93
C ASP A 107 -19.20 -25.70 -8.96
N GLY A 108 -18.05 -26.19 -8.50
CA GLY A 108 -16.87 -26.41 -9.35
C GLY A 108 -16.01 -25.17 -9.64
N GLY A 109 -16.25 -24.00 -8.99
CA GLY A 109 -15.40 -22.84 -9.21
C GLY A 109 -16.03 -21.49 -8.86
N PHE A 110 -15.79 -20.50 -9.72
CA PHE A 110 -16.20 -19.11 -9.51
C PHE A 110 -16.80 -18.51 -10.78
N VAL A 111 -17.73 -17.60 -10.58
CA VAL A 111 -18.30 -16.75 -11.63
C VAL A 111 -17.96 -15.29 -11.30
N LEU A 112 -17.34 -14.60 -12.26
CA LEU A 112 -17.04 -13.19 -12.16
C LEU A 112 -17.84 -12.43 -13.22
N ARG A 113 -18.30 -11.22 -12.87
CA ARG A 113 -18.95 -10.32 -13.81
C ARG A 113 -18.25 -8.97 -13.85
N THR A 114 -18.02 -8.50 -15.05
CA THR A 114 -17.59 -7.14 -15.34
C THR A 114 -18.76 -6.34 -15.92
N SER A 115 -18.53 -5.16 -16.47
CA SER A 115 -19.58 -4.40 -17.16
C SER A 115 -20.10 -5.09 -18.41
N GLU A 116 -19.26 -5.90 -19.08
CA GLU A 116 -19.54 -6.42 -20.42
C GLU A 116 -19.53 -7.95 -20.48
N ASN A 117 -18.77 -8.60 -19.60
CA ASN A 117 -18.49 -10.03 -19.68
C ASN A 117 -18.82 -10.79 -18.41
N GLU A 118 -19.09 -12.08 -18.57
CA GLU A 118 -19.20 -13.05 -17.48
C GLU A 118 -18.14 -14.13 -17.69
N PHE A 119 -17.31 -14.35 -16.67
CA PHE A 119 -16.22 -15.33 -16.68
C PHE A 119 -16.50 -16.47 -15.72
N HIS A 120 -16.21 -17.69 -16.15
CA HIS A 120 -16.27 -18.89 -15.33
C HIS A 120 -14.85 -19.46 -15.19
N THR A 121 -14.47 -19.84 -13.97
CA THR A 121 -13.12 -20.36 -13.69
C THR A 121 -13.11 -21.33 -12.53
N ARG A 122 -12.17 -22.29 -12.55
CA ARG A 122 -11.91 -23.18 -11.40
C ARG A 122 -10.97 -22.53 -10.39
N GLY A 123 -9.98 -21.75 -10.86
CA GLY A 123 -9.02 -21.07 -10.02
C GLY A 123 -9.21 -19.55 -10.07
N LEU A 124 -9.36 -18.93 -8.91
CA LEU A 124 -9.50 -17.47 -8.78
C LEU A 124 -8.41 -16.89 -7.87
N VAL A 125 -7.58 -16.01 -8.43
CA VAL A 125 -6.56 -15.28 -7.69
C VAL A 125 -6.95 -13.82 -7.58
N VAL A 126 -7.27 -13.37 -6.38
CA VAL A 126 -7.58 -11.98 -6.08
C VAL A 126 -6.27 -11.24 -5.80
N ALA A 127 -5.84 -10.40 -6.74
CA ALA A 127 -4.59 -9.64 -6.72
C ALA A 127 -4.82 -8.12 -6.82
N THR A 128 -5.99 -7.64 -6.34
CA THR A 128 -6.44 -6.25 -6.48
C THR A 128 -5.72 -5.26 -5.57
N GLY A 129 -4.90 -5.76 -4.64
CA GLY A 129 -4.09 -4.96 -3.72
C GLY A 129 -4.89 -4.26 -2.61
N TYR A 130 -4.19 -3.80 -1.60
CA TYR A 130 -4.80 -3.17 -0.42
C TYR A 130 -5.06 -1.65 -0.58
N ASN A 131 -4.53 -1.01 -1.64
CA ASN A 131 -4.75 0.41 -1.96
C ASN A 131 -5.81 0.59 -3.06
N ARG A 132 -6.90 -0.20 -3.05
CA ARG A 132 -7.89 -0.19 -4.13
C ARG A 132 -8.90 0.94 -4.02
N VAL A 133 -9.44 1.18 -2.82
CA VAL A 133 -10.50 2.16 -2.58
C VAL A 133 -10.01 3.21 -1.59
N PRO A 134 -9.94 4.51 -1.98
CA PRO A 134 -9.58 5.58 -1.07
C PRO A 134 -10.49 5.64 0.16
N ASN A 135 -9.90 5.79 1.34
CA ASN A 135 -10.65 6.03 2.56
C ASN A 135 -10.82 7.55 2.74
N ILE A 136 -12.00 8.05 2.47
CA ILE A 136 -12.34 9.48 2.53
C ILE A 136 -13.31 9.71 3.69
N PRO A 137 -12.80 10.01 4.90
CA PRO A 137 -13.66 10.42 6.00
C PRO A 137 -14.28 11.78 5.73
N THR A 138 -15.38 12.08 6.39
CA THR A 138 -16.09 13.35 6.31
C THR A 138 -16.05 14.07 7.66
N TRP A 139 -16.02 15.39 7.62
CA TRP A 139 -16.05 16.23 8.82
C TRP A 139 -17.13 17.30 8.74
N PRO A 140 -17.65 17.75 9.88
CA PRO A 140 -18.55 18.91 9.90
C PRO A 140 -17.90 20.13 9.24
N GLY A 141 -18.66 20.84 8.41
CA GLY A 141 -18.24 22.09 7.81
C GLY A 141 -17.39 22.01 6.54
N GLU A 142 -17.11 20.82 5.99
CA GLU A 142 -16.31 20.67 4.76
C GLU A 142 -16.80 21.56 3.60
N ALA A 143 -18.11 21.65 3.39
CA ALA A 143 -18.67 22.46 2.33
C ALA A 143 -18.39 23.96 2.47
N SER A 144 -18.08 24.45 3.69
CA SER A 144 -17.77 25.86 3.96
C SER A 144 -16.28 26.17 3.83
N PHE A 145 -15.41 25.18 3.68
CA PHE A 145 -13.96 25.39 3.67
C PHE A 145 -13.50 26.28 2.51
N GLY A 146 -14.10 26.16 1.33
CA GLY A 146 -13.84 26.99 0.17
C GLY A 146 -12.54 26.66 -0.59
N GLY A 147 -11.62 25.89 -0.02
CA GLY A 147 -10.43 25.36 -0.68
C GLY A 147 -10.61 23.92 -1.15
N PRO A 148 -9.72 23.41 -1.99
CA PRO A 148 -9.77 22.01 -2.41
C PRO A 148 -9.44 21.07 -1.25
N ILE A 149 -10.24 19.98 -1.12
CA ILE A 149 -9.97 18.83 -0.27
C ILE A 149 -9.81 17.63 -1.21
N LEU A 150 -8.63 17.01 -1.25
CA LEU A 150 -8.35 15.89 -2.15
C LEU A 150 -7.70 14.74 -1.41
N HIS A 151 -8.05 13.51 -1.79
CA HIS A 151 -7.37 12.34 -1.29
C HIS A 151 -5.98 12.19 -1.92
N SER A 152 -5.01 11.59 -1.21
CA SER A 152 -3.63 11.36 -1.67
C SER A 152 -3.54 10.61 -3.01
N SER A 153 -4.55 9.83 -3.39
CA SER A 153 -4.65 9.19 -4.70
C SER A 153 -4.74 10.19 -5.87
N ARG A 154 -5.15 11.42 -5.62
CA ARG A 154 -5.25 12.50 -6.60
C ARG A 154 -4.10 13.50 -6.52
N TYR A 155 -3.27 13.40 -5.50
CA TYR A 155 -2.06 14.22 -5.37
C TYR A 155 -0.97 13.67 -6.30
N LYS A 156 -0.28 14.55 -7.05
CA LYS A 156 0.81 14.18 -7.96
C LYS A 156 2.15 14.75 -7.52
N ASN A 157 2.23 16.05 -7.30
CA ASN A 157 3.41 16.75 -6.82
C ASN A 157 3.04 18.08 -6.15
N GLY A 158 4.03 18.76 -5.57
CA GLY A 158 3.86 20.02 -4.86
C GLY A 158 3.72 21.27 -5.71
N ASP A 159 3.97 21.23 -7.03
CA ASP A 159 4.00 22.42 -7.90
C ASP A 159 2.73 23.30 -7.85
N PRO A 160 1.49 22.72 -7.90
CA PRO A 160 0.28 23.54 -7.83
C PRO A 160 0.09 24.28 -6.50
N TRP A 161 0.86 23.89 -5.47
CA TRP A 161 0.69 24.35 -4.10
C TRP A 161 1.77 25.35 -3.64
N ARG A 162 2.65 25.76 -4.54
CA ARG A 162 3.72 26.73 -4.24
C ARG A 162 3.18 27.98 -3.52
N GLY A 163 3.77 28.29 -2.37
CA GLY A 163 3.36 29.41 -1.51
C GLY A 163 2.07 29.18 -0.71
N LYS A 164 1.35 28.08 -0.92
CA LYS A 164 0.09 27.75 -0.24
C LYS A 164 0.33 27.06 1.09
N ARG A 165 -0.57 27.29 2.04
CA ARG A 165 -0.67 26.55 3.31
C ARG A 165 -1.49 25.30 3.05
N VAL A 166 -0.87 24.14 3.14
CA VAL A 166 -1.51 22.86 2.83
C VAL A 166 -1.53 21.95 4.06
N LEU A 167 -2.71 21.57 4.50
CA LEU A 167 -2.85 20.57 5.55
C LEU A 167 -2.78 19.17 4.93
N VAL A 168 -1.89 18.32 5.44
CA VAL A 168 -1.86 16.88 5.13
C VAL A 168 -2.46 16.12 6.30
N VAL A 169 -3.59 15.45 6.10
CA VAL A 169 -4.30 14.71 7.16
C VAL A 169 -3.86 13.26 7.15
N GLY A 170 -3.14 12.86 8.20
CA GLY A 170 -2.65 11.49 8.41
C GLY A 170 -1.13 11.38 8.34
N ALA A 171 -0.53 10.90 9.43
CA ALA A 171 0.92 10.70 9.61
C ALA A 171 1.34 9.25 9.32
N GLY A 172 0.93 8.71 8.19
CA GLY A 172 1.49 7.51 7.59
C GLY A 172 2.58 7.84 6.57
N ASN A 173 3.14 6.82 5.88
CA ASN A 173 4.19 7.03 4.89
C ASN A 173 3.80 8.05 3.82
N SER A 174 2.61 7.89 3.21
CA SER A 174 2.15 8.85 2.20
C SER A 174 1.99 10.28 2.74
N GLY A 175 1.49 10.43 3.97
CA GLY A 175 1.32 11.77 4.56
C GLY A 175 2.64 12.47 4.81
N ALA A 176 3.61 11.77 5.37
CA ALA A 176 4.94 12.31 5.61
C ALA A 176 5.67 12.67 4.31
N GLU A 177 5.63 11.78 3.31
CA GLU A 177 6.26 12.05 2.01
C GLU A 177 5.59 13.17 1.22
N ILE A 178 4.26 13.27 1.27
CA ILE A 178 3.52 14.38 0.64
C ILE A 178 3.83 15.71 1.33
N ALA A 179 3.94 15.72 2.67
CA ALA A 179 4.34 16.94 3.39
C ALA A 179 5.75 17.37 3.01
N LEU A 180 6.67 16.43 2.87
CA LEU A 180 8.03 16.68 2.41
C LEU A 180 8.05 17.20 0.96
N ASP A 181 7.32 16.55 0.04
CA ASP A 181 7.22 16.97 -1.36
C ASP A 181 6.62 18.39 -1.50
N LEU A 182 5.59 18.70 -0.74
CA LEU A 182 5.01 20.05 -0.66
C LEU A 182 6.04 21.09 -0.25
N TRP A 183 6.84 20.79 0.78
CA TRP A 183 7.90 21.68 1.24
C TRP A 183 9.00 21.87 0.18
N GLU A 184 9.46 20.78 -0.45
CA GLU A 184 10.46 20.81 -1.54
C GLU A 184 10.01 21.71 -2.71
N HIS A 185 8.69 21.79 -2.97
CA HIS A 185 8.10 22.65 -4.00
C HIS A 185 7.73 24.08 -3.51
N GLY A 186 8.08 24.42 -2.27
CA GLY A 186 7.88 25.76 -1.71
C GLY A 186 6.46 26.04 -1.20
N ALA A 187 5.67 25.00 -0.90
CA ALA A 187 4.45 25.13 -0.10
C ALA A 187 4.79 25.27 1.39
N LYS A 188 3.77 25.56 2.21
CA LYS A 188 3.83 25.62 3.68
C LYS A 188 2.99 24.46 4.25
N PRO A 189 3.54 23.26 4.36
CA PRO A 189 2.79 22.10 4.82
C PRO A 189 2.61 22.06 6.33
N ALA A 190 1.48 21.53 6.77
CA ALA A 190 1.25 21.07 8.13
C ALA A 190 0.79 19.60 8.10
N LEU A 191 1.29 18.78 9.02
CA LEU A 191 0.96 17.35 9.11
C LEU A 191 0.04 17.10 10.31
N SER A 192 -1.19 16.64 10.06
CA SER A 192 -2.12 16.29 11.13
C SER A 192 -1.86 14.87 11.63
N VAL A 193 -1.60 14.75 12.94
CA VAL A 193 -1.28 13.50 13.62
C VAL A 193 -2.39 13.15 14.61
N ARG A 194 -3.22 12.17 14.25
CA ARG A 194 -4.38 11.76 15.06
C ARG A 194 -3.99 11.01 16.32
N GLY A 195 -2.96 10.19 16.28
CA GLY A 195 -2.61 9.33 17.39
C GLY A 195 -1.18 8.83 17.38
N PRO A 196 -0.82 7.95 18.32
CA PRO A 196 0.54 7.45 18.44
C PRO A 196 1.05 6.80 17.15
N VAL A 197 2.31 7.06 16.80
CA VAL A 197 2.97 6.51 15.61
C VAL A 197 4.46 6.26 15.90
N HIS A 198 4.96 5.10 15.49
CA HIS A 198 6.40 4.87 15.43
C HIS A 198 6.97 5.55 14.19
N VAL A 199 8.04 6.31 14.39
CA VAL A 199 8.85 6.86 13.30
C VAL A 199 10.14 6.05 13.24
N ILE A 200 10.44 5.49 12.08
CA ILE A 200 11.65 4.68 11.84
C ILE A 200 12.38 5.27 10.65
N PRO A 201 13.64 5.68 10.78
CA PRO A 201 14.44 6.10 9.64
C PRO A 201 14.53 4.98 8.61
N ARG A 202 14.40 5.31 7.32
CA ARG A 202 14.58 4.33 6.23
C ARG A 202 15.98 3.71 6.28
N ASP A 203 16.99 4.52 6.61
CA ASP A 203 18.37 4.10 6.77
C ASP A 203 18.83 4.32 8.21
N LEU A 204 19.30 3.27 8.85
CA LEU A 204 19.88 3.29 10.21
C LEU A 204 21.41 3.39 10.09
N THR A 205 21.97 4.59 10.30
CA THR A 205 23.42 4.85 10.19
C THR A 205 24.05 4.35 8.88
N GLY A 206 23.33 4.55 7.75
CA GLY A 206 23.77 4.10 6.41
C GLY A 206 23.43 2.65 6.06
N VAL A 207 22.76 1.92 6.96
CA VAL A 207 22.27 0.57 6.69
C VAL A 207 20.74 0.62 6.55
N PRO A 208 20.16 0.13 5.43
CA PRO A 208 18.73 0.06 5.26
C PRO A 208 18.01 -0.69 6.38
N SER A 209 16.98 -0.09 6.98
CA SER A 209 16.21 -0.69 8.09
C SER A 209 15.59 -2.04 7.72
N GLN A 210 15.31 -2.27 6.44
CA GLN A 210 14.83 -3.55 5.92
C GLN A 210 15.81 -4.70 6.19
N ILE A 211 17.14 -4.45 6.16
CA ILE A 211 18.14 -5.49 6.46
C ILE A 211 17.97 -6.00 7.88
N SER A 212 17.81 -5.09 8.85
CA SER A 212 17.56 -5.47 10.24
C SER A 212 16.26 -6.27 10.37
N SER A 213 15.22 -5.91 9.62
CA SER A 213 13.94 -6.63 9.60
C SER A 213 14.08 -8.04 9.04
N LEU A 214 14.77 -8.20 7.91
CA LEU A 214 14.93 -9.48 7.23
C LEU A 214 15.85 -10.46 8.00
N PHE A 215 16.94 -9.98 8.58
CA PHE A 215 17.99 -10.85 9.10
C PHE A 215 18.02 -10.94 10.63
N LEU A 216 17.59 -9.92 11.33
CA LEU A 216 17.63 -9.88 12.79
C LEU A 216 16.24 -10.08 13.38
N PHE A 217 15.31 -9.18 13.10
CA PHE A 217 14.02 -9.16 13.80
C PHE A 217 13.07 -10.30 13.40
N SER A 218 13.20 -10.85 12.18
CA SER A 218 12.42 -12.03 11.75
C SER A 218 12.77 -13.31 12.53
N ARG A 219 13.93 -13.35 13.21
CA ARG A 219 14.44 -14.52 13.95
C ARG A 219 14.31 -14.38 15.47
N LEU A 220 14.01 -13.20 15.98
CA LEU A 220 13.89 -12.94 17.40
C LEU A 220 12.44 -12.99 17.87
N PRO A 221 12.18 -13.37 19.13
CA PRO A 221 10.86 -13.16 19.73
C PRO A 221 10.48 -11.68 19.62
N PRO A 222 9.21 -11.35 19.26
CA PRO A 222 8.79 -9.97 18.98
C PRO A 222 9.11 -8.97 20.09
N LYS A 223 8.95 -9.38 21.35
CA LYS A 223 9.26 -8.52 22.52
C LYS A 223 10.76 -8.17 22.62
N VAL A 224 11.65 -9.09 22.25
CA VAL A 224 13.11 -8.86 22.24
C VAL A 224 13.46 -7.93 21.09
N ALA A 225 12.91 -8.18 19.91
CA ALA A 225 13.10 -7.34 18.74
C ALA A 225 12.61 -5.90 19.00
N ASP A 226 11.45 -5.75 19.67
CA ASP A 226 10.92 -4.45 20.08
C ASP A 226 11.85 -3.73 21.04
N ALA A 227 12.36 -4.40 22.07
CA ALA A 227 13.27 -3.79 23.04
C ALA A 227 14.55 -3.25 22.37
N ILE A 228 15.14 -4.04 21.49
CA ILE A 228 16.33 -3.63 20.70
C ILE A 228 15.99 -2.44 19.80
N SER A 229 14.87 -2.52 19.08
CA SER A 229 14.44 -1.45 18.17
C SER A 229 14.17 -0.15 18.91
N LEU A 230 13.44 -0.20 20.02
CA LEU A 230 13.13 0.97 20.82
C LEU A 230 14.39 1.61 21.40
N PHE A 231 15.32 0.82 21.93
CA PHE A 231 16.60 1.32 22.43
C PHE A 231 17.38 2.05 21.31
N ALA A 232 17.47 1.45 20.12
CA ALA A 232 18.15 2.08 18.99
C ALA A 232 17.47 3.39 18.56
N LEU A 233 16.12 3.39 18.44
CA LEU A 233 15.35 4.56 18.09
C LEU A 233 15.47 5.69 19.12
N ASP A 234 15.51 5.36 20.43
CA ASP A 234 15.74 6.36 21.48
C ASP A 234 17.10 7.05 21.35
N ARG A 235 18.13 6.28 21.03
CA ARG A 235 19.48 6.82 20.85
C ARG A 235 19.62 7.68 19.58
N MET A 236 18.88 7.34 18.52
CA MET A 236 18.98 8.02 17.22
C MET A 236 18.06 9.24 17.11
N LEU A 237 16.83 9.11 17.54
CA LEU A 237 15.79 10.12 17.32
C LEU A 237 15.53 10.99 18.56
N GLY A 238 15.80 10.46 19.74
CA GLY A 238 15.44 11.08 21.02
C GLY A 238 13.94 11.09 21.28
N ASP A 239 13.51 11.98 22.17
CA ASP A 239 12.09 12.21 22.44
C ASP A 239 11.45 13.04 21.32
N LEU A 240 10.43 12.47 20.69
CA LEU A 240 9.68 13.11 19.61
C LEU A 240 8.39 13.79 20.09
N THR A 241 8.07 13.68 21.39
CA THR A 241 6.86 14.29 21.99
C THR A 241 6.79 15.81 21.79
N PRO A 242 7.90 16.58 21.93
CA PRO A 242 7.89 18.02 21.68
C PRO A 242 7.54 18.40 20.23
N TYR A 243 7.73 17.45 19.30
CA TYR A 243 7.43 17.61 17.88
C TYR A 243 6.07 17.06 17.47
N GLY A 244 5.21 16.70 18.45
CA GLY A 244 3.85 16.24 18.20
C GLY A 244 3.69 14.74 17.94
N PHE A 245 4.76 13.96 17.97
CA PHE A 245 4.71 12.50 17.81
C PHE A 245 4.79 11.79 19.15
N THR A 246 3.77 11.01 19.46
CA THR A 246 3.75 10.13 20.65
C THR A 246 3.94 8.68 20.22
N ARG A 247 4.58 7.87 21.06
CA ARG A 247 4.81 6.46 20.76
C ARG A 247 3.61 5.59 21.10
N PRO A 248 3.32 4.56 20.28
CA PRO A 248 2.38 3.49 20.61
C PRO A 248 2.83 2.69 21.85
N LYS A 249 1.86 2.03 22.50
CA LYS A 249 2.14 1.14 23.64
C LYS A 249 2.88 -0.13 23.24
N LEU A 250 2.54 -0.70 22.08
CA LEU A 250 3.27 -1.83 21.50
C LEU A 250 4.55 -1.32 20.83
N GLY A 251 5.61 -2.11 20.85
CA GLY A 251 6.80 -1.83 20.06
C GLY A 251 6.54 -1.98 18.55
N PRO A 252 7.45 -1.49 17.69
CA PRO A 252 7.19 -1.40 16.26
C PRO A 252 6.96 -2.75 15.58
N ILE A 253 7.64 -3.81 16.01
CA ILE A 253 7.48 -5.16 15.47
C ILE A 253 6.17 -5.77 15.92
N SER A 254 5.86 -5.72 17.22
CA SER A 254 4.59 -6.20 17.78
C SER A 254 3.41 -5.45 17.18
N GLN A 255 3.53 -4.15 16.93
CA GLN A 255 2.47 -3.36 16.30
C GLN A 255 2.15 -3.87 14.89
N VAL A 256 3.17 -4.16 14.08
CA VAL A 256 2.95 -4.73 12.73
C VAL A 256 2.31 -6.10 12.81
N LEU A 257 2.74 -6.96 13.74
CA LEU A 257 2.24 -8.32 13.86
C LEU A 257 0.80 -8.38 14.39
N VAL A 258 0.47 -7.56 15.39
CA VAL A 258 -0.81 -7.59 16.09
C VAL A 258 -1.82 -6.63 15.46
N GLU A 259 -1.44 -5.36 15.28
CA GLU A 259 -2.35 -4.31 14.80
C GLU A 259 -2.35 -4.19 13.27
N LYS A 260 -1.45 -4.91 12.56
CA LYS A 260 -1.26 -4.78 11.09
C LYS A 260 -1.02 -3.33 10.66
N ARG A 261 -0.44 -2.53 11.54
CA ARG A 261 -0.15 -1.12 11.32
C ARG A 261 1.35 -0.93 11.15
N ILE A 262 1.73 -0.35 10.00
CA ILE A 262 3.13 -0.09 9.65
C ILE A 262 3.59 1.19 10.35
N PRO A 263 4.84 1.23 10.85
CA PRO A 263 5.46 2.47 11.29
C PRO A 263 5.61 3.45 10.12
N LEU A 264 5.71 4.73 10.44
CA LEU A 264 6.13 5.75 9.49
C LEU A 264 7.63 5.53 9.19
N ILE A 265 7.94 5.24 7.93
CA ILE A 265 9.32 5.15 7.44
C ILE A 265 9.75 6.56 7.03
N ASP A 266 10.60 7.18 7.86
CA ASP A 266 11.03 8.54 7.61
C ASP A 266 12.10 8.61 6.50
N VAL A 267 11.87 9.53 5.57
CA VAL A 267 12.77 9.80 4.43
C VAL A 267 13.24 11.27 4.42
N GLY A 268 13.15 11.94 5.57
CA GLY A 268 13.60 13.32 5.77
C GLY A 268 12.54 14.27 6.34
N THR A 269 11.29 13.83 6.44
CA THR A 269 10.19 14.64 6.98
C THR A 269 10.43 15.04 8.44
N LEU A 270 10.94 14.11 9.26
CA LEU A 270 11.20 14.37 10.68
C LEU A 270 12.22 15.49 10.90
N GLU A 271 13.25 15.55 10.08
CA GLU A 271 14.25 16.63 10.18
C GLU A 271 13.62 17.99 9.93
N LEU A 272 12.76 18.12 8.91
CA LEU A 272 12.03 19.34 8.62
C LEU A 272 11.04 19.73 9.72
N VAL A 273 10.43 18.74 10.36
CA VAL A 273 9.57 18.98 11.54
C VAL A 273 10.41 19.53 12.71
N LYS A 274 11.57 18.93 12.98
CA LYS A 274 12.48 19.41 14.05
C LYS A 274 12.99 20.85 13.79
N GLN A 275 13.17 21.22 12.53
CA GLN A 275 13.58 22.55 12.10
C GLN A 275 12.40 23.54 12.04
N GLY A 276 11.16 23.14 12.32
CA GLY A 276 9.97 23.98 12.23
C GLY A 276 9.57 24.36 10.80
N GLN A 277 10.02 23.59 9.80
CA GLN A 277 9.68 23.79 8.38
C GLN A 277 8.38 23.08 7.99
N ILE A 278 8.02 22.02 8.71
CA ILE A 278 6.74 21.32 8.62
C ILE A 278 6.10 21.37 10.00
N ASP A 279 4.95 22.02 10.10
CA ASP A 279 4.17 22.06 11.33
C ASP A 279 3.51 20.70 11.61
N VAL A 280 3.42 20.30 12.89
CA VAL A 280 2.62 19.16 13.32
C VAL A 280 1.42 19.66 14.10
N VAL A 281 0.22 19.27 13.68
CA VAL A 281 -1.05 19.64 14.31
C VAL A 281 -1.82 18.39 14.76
N LYS A 282 -2.78 18.57 15.67
CA LYS A 282 -3.63 17.50 16.17
C LYS A 282 -4.63 17.02 15.12
N ASP A 283 -5.46 16.04 15.48
CA ASP A 283 -6.51 15.52 14.60
C ASP A 283 -7.53 16.60 14.23
N VAL A 284 -8.07 16.50 13.03
CA VAL A 284 -9.09 17.41 12.52
C VAL A 284 -10.41 17.17 13.26
N ARG A 285 -11.02 18.24 13.75
CA ARG A 285 -12.34 18.24 14.36
C ARG A 285 -13.44 18.66 13.38
N SER A 286 -13.23 19.77 12.68
CA SER A 286 -14.20 20.35 11.75
C SER A 286 -13.54 21.37 10.82
N PHE A 287 -14.25 21.79 9.79
CA PHE A 287 -13.85 22.83 8.85
C PHE A 287 -14.70 24.09 9.05
N GLY A 288 -14.09 25.25 8.81
CA GLY A 288 -14.73 26.54 8.69
C GLY A 288 -14.30 27.26 7.41
N PRO A 289 -14.80 28.47 7.14
CA PRO A 289 -14.42 29.25 5.95
C PRO A 289 -12.92 29.55 5.93
N GLY A 290 -12.17 28.84 5.07
CA GLY A 290 -10.71 29.01 4.92
C GLY A 290 -9.87 28.54 6.11
N GLU A 291 -10.45 27.81 7.08
CA GLU A 291 -9.74 27.33 8.28
C GLU A 291 -10.11 25.90 8.63
N VAL A 292 -9.23 25.26 9.40
CA VAL A 292 -9.45 23.92 9.97
C VAL A 292 -9.33 23.99 11.48
N GLN A 293 -10.32 23.43 12.18
CA GLN A 293 -10.35 23.31 13.64
C GLN A 293 -9.86 21.95 14.08
N PHE A 294 -9.04 21.91 15.12
CA PHE A 294 -8.43 20.70 15.64
C PHE A 294 -9.06 20.27 16.99
N VAL A 295 -8.83 19.01 17.36
CA VAL A 295 -9.42 18.42 18.59
C VAL A 295 -8.88 19.08 19.89
N ASP A 296 -7.74 19.76 19.83
CA ASP A 296 -7.19 20.53 20.96
C ASP A 296 -7.80 21.94 21.11
N GLY A 297 -8.79 22.28 20.28
CA GLY A 297 -9.47 23.56 20.29
C GLY A 297 -8.76 24.67 19.50
N THR A 298 -7.60 24.40 18.90
CA THR A 298 -6.94 25.36 18.02
C THR A 298 -7.59 25.39 16.64
N ALA A 299 -7.48 26.54 15.95
CA ALA A 299 -7.90 26.69 14.55
C ALA A 299 -6.78 27.34 13.76
N ARG A 300 -6.58 26.91 12.52
CA ARG A 300 -5.55 27.47 11.63
C ARG A 300 -6.08 27.64 10.20
N PRO A 301 -5.67 28.68 9.49
CA PRO A 301 -6.05 28.88 8.10
C PRO A 301 -5.23 27.99 7.17
N PHE A 302 -5.91 27.38 6.19
CA PHE A 302 -5.31 26.59 5.12
C PHE A 302 -5.93 26.95 3.77
N ASP A 303 -5.14 26.78 2.72
CA ASP A 303 -5.57 27.03 1.33
C ASP A 303 -6.01 25.75 0.64
N ALA A 304 -5.57 24.58 1.16
CA ALA A 304 -5.93 23.25 0.65
C ALA A 304 -5.74 22.17 1.71
N VAL A 305 -6.36 21.01 1.50
CA VAL A 305 -6.22 19.83 2.34
C VAL A 305 -5.95 18.59 1.48
N VAL A 306 -4.92 17.82 1.85
CA VAL A 306 -4.61 16.51 1.27
C VAL A 306 -4.91 15.42 2.30
N LEU A 307 -5.84 14.54 1.98
CA LEU A 307 -6.24 13.43 2.83
C LEU A 307 -5.32 12.23 2.58
N ALA A 308 -4.30 12.05 3.41
CA ALA A 308 -3.44 10.87 3.43
C ALA A 308 -3.99 9.81 4.40
N THR A 309 -5.29 9.57 4.33
CA THR A 309 -6.09 8.77 5.26
C THR A 309 -6.13 7.29 4.91
N GLY A 310 -5.35 6.87 3.90
CA GLY A 310 -5.17 5.49 3.50
C GLY A 310 -6.30 4.96 2.62
N TYR A 311 -6.36 3.62 2.55
CA TYR A 311 -7.25 2.91 1.64
C TYR A 311 -7.90 1.73 2.35
N ARG A 312 -8.96 1.18 1.73
CA ARG A 312 -9.53 -0.13 2.05
C ARG A 312 -9.40 -1.07 0.85
N THR A 313 -9.42 -2.35 1.09
CA THR A 313 -9.26 -3.37 0.03
C THR A 313 -10.45 -3.37 -0.93
N GLY A 314 -11.66 -3.14 -0.43
CA GLY A 314 -12.90 -3.16 -1.21
C GLY A 314 -13.24 -4.53 -1.79
N ILE A 315 -12.73 -5.63 -1.20
CA ILE A 315 -13.05 -6.99 -1.66
C ILE A 315 -14.53 -7.26 -1.46
N SER A 316 -15.08 -6.93 -0.31
CA SER A 316 -16.50 -7.09 0.01
C SER A 316 -17.44 -6.24 -0.84
N ASP A 317 -16.92 -5.25 -1.61
CA ASP A 317 -17.74 -4.46 -2.52
C ASP A 317 -18.15 -5.26 -3.75
N TYR A 318 -17.44 -6.33 -4.11
CA TYR A 318 -17.68 -7.12 -5.31
C TYR A 318 -17.64 -8.64 -5.10
N PHE A 319 -17.07 -9.14 -4.00
CA PHE A 319 -17.03 -10.58 -3.73
C PHE A 319 -18.16 -10.95 -2.77
N GLU A 320 -19.14 -11.69 -3.30
CA GLU A 320 -20.27 -12.21 -2.52
C GLU A 320 -19.76 -13.30 -1.54
N ASP A 321 -20.29 -13.33 -0.33
CA ASP A 321 -19.95 -14.30 0.72
C ASP A 321 -18.47 -14.30 1.17
N ALA A 322 -17.75 -13.19 0.98
CA ALA A 322 -16.35 -13.08 1.37
C ALA A 322 -16.11 -12.96 2.90
N GLU A 323 -17.15 -12.75 3.70
CA GLU A 323 -17.05 -12.43 5.13
C GLU A 323 -16.25 -13.45 5.94
N GLY A 324 -16.40 -14.75 5.66
CA GLY A 324 -15.65 -15.82 6.33
C GLY A 324 -14.13 -15.79 6.06
N TRP A 325 -13.68 -15.11 5.02
CA TRP A 325 -12.29 -15.09 4.55
C TRP A 325 -11.58 -13.75 4.86
N LEU A 326 -12.34 -12.75 5.27
CA LEU A 326 -11.83 -11.43 5.59
C LEU A 326 -11.81 -11.19 7.11
N ASP A 327 -10.92 -10.30 7.55
CA ASP A 327 -10.95 -9.78 8.91
C ASP A 327 -11.96 -8.61 9.03
N GLU A 328 -12.15 -8.07 10.25
CA GLU A 328 -13.08 -6.98 10.55
C GLU A 328 -12.79 -5.68 9.75
N ARG A 329 -11.60 -5.55 9.20
CA ARG A 329 -11.18 -4.41 8.37
C ARG A 329 -11.27 -4.69 6.88
N GLY A 330 -11.78 -5.87 6.48
CA GLY A 330 -11.93 -6.30 5.09
C GLY A 330 -10.62 -6.76 4.44
N TYR A 331 -9.60 -7.16 5.23
CA TYR A 331 -8.38 -7.77 4.72
C TYR A 331 -8.50 -9.29 4.70
N PRO A 332 -7.96 -9.97 3.68
CA PRO A 332 -7.91 -11.42 3.67
C PRO A 332 -7.18 -11.98 4.91
N ARG A 333 -7.62 -13.16 5.36
CA ARG A 333 -6.97 -13.92 6.44
C ARG A 333 -5.91 -14.89 5.90
N TYR A 334 -5.97 -15.21 4.62
CA TYR A 334 -5.12 -16.20 3.93
C TYR A 334 -4.33 -15.52 2.83
N PHE A 335 -3.05 -15.84 2.65
CA PHE A 335 -2.14 -15.17 1.73
C PHE A 335 -1.26 -16.16 1.00
N GLY A 336 -1.43 -16.28 -0.31
CA GLY A 336 -0.66 -17.19 -1.15
C GLY A 336 -0.93 -18.67 -0.90
N GLU A 337 -2.01 -18.99 -0.15
CA GLU A 337 -2.44 -20.35 0.19
C GLU A 337 -3.92 -20.51 -0.16
N PRO A 338 -4.39 -21.76 -0.42
CA PRO A 338 -5.80 -22.02 -0.68
C PRO A 338 -6.67 -21.56 0.48
N VAL A 339 -7.78 -20.92 0.18
CA VAL A 339 -8.74 -20.49 1.19
C VAL A 339 -9.53 -21.69 1.71
N PRO A 340 -9.54 -21.96 3.04
CA PRO A 340 -10.34 -23.07 3.60
C PRO A 340 -11.81 -22.97 3.23
N GLY A 341 -12.35 -24.07 2.73
CA GLY A 341 -13.74 -24.14 2.29
C GLY A 341 -14.03 -23.54 0.90
N ALA A 342 -13.01 -22.96 0.23
CA ALA A 342 -13.12 -22.43 -1.13
C ALA A 342 -11.91 -22.87 -1.96
N PRO A 343 -11.79 -24.17 -2.31
CA PRO A 343 -10.70 -24.66 -3.13
C PRO A 343 -10.62 -23.87 -4.44
N GLY A 344 -9.38 -23.58 -4.86
CA GLY A 344 -9.12 -22.74 -6.03
C GLY A 344 -9.18 -21.23 -5.78
N LEU A 345 -9.56 -20.73 -4.57
CA LEU A 345 -9.50 -19.31 -4.22
C LEU A 345 -8.18 -18.97 -3.53
N PHE A 346 -7.55 -17.89 -4.00
CA PHE A 346 -6.31 -17.34 -3.43
C PHE A 346 -6.38 -15.82 -3.31
N PHE A 347 -5.76 -15.28 -2.25
CA PHE A 347 -5.51 -13.85 -2.09
C PHE A 347 -4.01 -13.60 -2.07
N ILE A 348 -3.54 -12.56 -2.79
CA ILE A 348 -2.12 -12.22 -2.87
C ILE A 348 -1.89 -10.70 -2.82
N GLY A 349 -0.82 -10.28 -2.12
CA GLY A 349 -0.39 -8.89 -2.08
C GLY A 349 -1.24 -8.00 -1.17
N PHE A 350 -1.88 -8.57 -0.16
CA PHE A 350 -2.66 -7.83 0.83
C PHE A 350 -1.93 -7.64 2.16
N ARG A 351 -0.71 -8.19 2.29
CA ARG A 351 0.13 -7.97 3.46
C ARG A 351 1.11 -6.83 3.24
N ASN A 352 1.43 -6.16 4.34
CA ASN A 352 2.52 -5.20 4.36
C ASN A 352 3.48 -5.59 5.51
N PRO A 353 4.34 -6.58 5.27
CA PRO A 353 5.24 -7.12 6.27
C PRO A 353 6.47 -6.23 6.45
N LEU A 354 7.21 -6.46 7.54
CA LEU A 354 8.50 -5.81 7.80
C LEU A 354 9.56 -6.16 6.73
N THR A 355 9.40 -7.30 6.07
CA THR A 355 10.28 -7.77 4.99
C THR A 355 10.12 -6.99 3.68
N GLY A 356 8.95 -6.37 3.50
CA GLY A 356 8.56 -5.63 2.31
C GLY A 356 7.51 -6.36 1.47
N ALA A 357 6.52 -5.62 1.00
CA ALA A 357 5.38 -6.19 0.28
C ALA A 357 5.80 -6.93 -1.01
N LEU A 358 6.71 -6.38 -1.81
CA LEU A 358 7.17 -7.02 -3.06
C LEU A 358 7.93 -8.31 -2.80
N HIS A 359 8.72 -8.38 -1.73
CA HIS A 359 9.40 -9.60 -1.30
C HIS A 359 8.41 -10.73 -1.01
N ASP A 360 7.37 -10.43 -0.23
CA ASP A 360 6.37 -11.44 0.13
C ASP A 360 5.49 -11.82 -1.08
N ILE A 361 5.15 -10.86 -1.95
CA ILE A 361 4.44 -11.13 -3.21
C ILE A 361 5.19 -12.16 -4.06
N ALA A 362 6.53 -12.06 -4.15
CA ALA A 362 7.33 -13.01 -4.91
C ALA A 362 7.22 -14.44 -4.36
N ILE A 363 7.16 -14.60 -3.03
CA ILE A 363 6.99 -15.89 -2.37
C ILE A 363 5.55 -16.41 -2.52
N GLU A 364 4.57 -15.54 -2.28
CA GLU A 364 3.15 -15.86 -2.39
C GLU A 364 2.78 -16.32 -3.82
N ALA A 365 3.31 -15.63 -4.85
CA ALA A 365 3.02 -15.96 -6.24
C ALA A 365 3.51 -17.37 -6.63
N GLN A 366 4.69 -17.76 -6.15
CA GLN A 366 5.21 -19.11 -6.36
C GLN A 366 4.32 -20.17 -5.70
N ARG A 367 3.92 -19.94 -4.44
CA ARG A 367 3.03 -20.85 -3.69
C ARG A 367 1.68 -21.02 -4.38
N VAL A 368 1.04 -19.91 -4.81
CA VAL A 368 -0.23 -19.96 -5.56
C VAL A 368 -0.08 -20.84 -6.80
N ALA A 369 0.97 -20.64 -7.58
CA ALA A 369 1.19 -21.40 -8.78
C ALA A 369 1.52 -22.89 -8.51
N ASP A 370 2.22 -23.20 -7.41
CA ASP A 370 2.50 -24.59 -6.98
C ASP A 370 1.21 -25.32 -6.59
N HIS A 371 0.33 -24.65 -5.83
CA HIS A 371 -0.97 -25.22 -5.46
C HIS A 371 -1.84 -25.49 -6.69
N LEU A 372 -1.96 -24.53 -7.60
CA LEU A 372 -2.75 -24.67 -8.82
C LEU A 372 -2.17 -25.73 -9.78
N ALA A 373 -0.86 -25.97 -9.76
CA ALA A 373 -0.23 -27.05 -10.51
C ALA A 373 -0.53 -28.43 -9.90
N GLY A 374 -0.60 -28.53 -8.56
CA GLY A 374 -0.91 -29.77 -7.84
C GLY A 374 -2.36 -30.22 -7.96
N GLU A 375 -3.29 -29.32 -8.23
CA GLU A 375 -4.72 -29.65 -8.45
C GLU A 375 -5.00 -30.26 -9.83
N LYS A 376 -3.98 -30.36 -10.71
CA LYS A 376 -4.10 -31.02 -12.03
C LYS A 376 -4.02 -32.56 -12.02
N HIS A 377 -3.85 -33.19 -10.84
CA HIS A 377 -3.68 -34.63 -10.72
C HIS A 377 -4.89 -35.34 -10.05
#